data_c64824f842623bd462b1150a030b6fa5
#
_entry.id   c64824f842623bd462b1150a030b6fa5
#
_cell.length_a   1.000
_cell.length_b   1.000
_cell.length_c   1.000
_cell.angle_alpha   90.00
_cell.angle_beta   90.00
_cell.angle_gamma   90.00
#
_symmetry.space_group_name_H-M   'P 1'
#
loop_
_entity.id
_entity.type
_entity.pdbx_description
1 polymer ?
#
loop_
_entity_poly.entity_id
_entity_poly.type
_entity_poly.pdbx_seq_one_letter_code
_entity_poly.pdbx_strand_id
1 'polypeptide(L)'
;MRDSDYIRPVSRRRFITCAGGASLSLPWLESFANNSKSINEKPAQRLAFFYLPNGITRRGFFPGESDRPLPGFAGQNNVWRFEGKTVPPGSHPLTLTPTLAPLHKMRKKVSLITGMDRTFQHGTDSHAQCASCFLTSVAPYEVENSAYPLTRTLDHIAADSIGQNTPYSTLELSCNDHKNNIESIYFDNMSWYGTGHVAPSMRNPRKVYDRLFGTQAHSRFRNITDLALSNASQLKKRLSVDDRQKFGEYLESIRTIEVRMDRIDKMKSDLAEARIERPAEHLPRNEYIHLMGDLLVTALQNGLTNVGTLMLGPERWTTPTNWEGILDKPYSHHAMTHAIGNHLEHLLILDRFHVSAFARLLERMDQIKENNDTTLLDNTIFTLGAGMGDGTTHQYNDLPLVVAGGGGGKLKMGNHIHCKRGTPLANLWLTQLRALGIKRDKYADSTGIVSEIQA
;
A
#
# COMPACT_ATOMS: atom_id res chain seq x y z
N MET A 1 0.50 5.62 59.22
CA MET A 1 -0.27 5.94 58.03
C MET A 1 0.64 5.68 56.84
N ARG A 2 0.37 4.63 56.09
CA ARG A 2 1.18 4.26 54.90
C ARG A 2 0.53 4.92 53.72
N ASP A 3 1.30 5.75 53.01
CA ASP A 3 0.88 6.33 51.72
C ASP A 3 0.57 5.22 50.72
N SER A 4 -0.69 5.16 50.35
CA SER A 4 -1.14 4.31 49.23
C SER A 4 -0.68 4.96 47.94
N ASP A 5 0.28 4.33 47.27
CA ASP A 5 0.69 4.66 45.91
C ASP A 5 -0.53 4.64 44.97
N TYR A 6 -1.07 5.81 44.72
CA TYR A 6 -2.05 6.03 43.66
C TYR A 6 -1.36 5.82 42.30
N ILE A 7 -1.45 4.61 41.82
CA ILE A 7 -1.05 4.30 40.41
C ILE A 7 -2.04 5.03 39.50
N ARG A 8 -1.62 6.17 38.96
CA ARG A 8 -2.41 6.90 37.95
C ARG A 8 -2.69 5.96 36.78
N PRO A 9 -3.93 5.92 36.25
CA PRO A 9 -4.25 5.10 35.08
C PRO A 9 -3.38 5.54 33.90
N VAL A 10 -2.69 4.57 33.35
CA VAL A 10 -1.76 4.79 32.25
C VAL A 10 -2.56 4.88 30.95
N SER A 11 -2.37 5.97 30.22
CA SER A 11 -2.97 6.16 28.90
C SER A 11 -2.70 4.92 28.01
N ARG A 12 -3.69 4.48 27.23
CA ARG A 12 -3.60 3.36 26.28
C ARG A 12 -2.49 3.50 25.23
N ARG A 13 -1.91 4.72 25.10
CA ARG A 13 -0.78 5.05 24.23
C ARG A 13 0.40 5.45 25.10
N ARG A 14 1.31 4.52 25.34
CA ARG A 14 2.58 4.86 25.97
C ARG A 14 3.64 5.08 24.91
N PHE A 15 4.46 6.10 25.18
CA PHE A 15 5.70 6.34 24.45
C PHE A 15 6.86 6.03 25.39
N ILE A 16 7.88 5.36 24.90
CA ILE A 16 9.17 5.35 25.58
C ILE A 16 9.81 6.70 25.27
N THR A 17 9.87 7.56 26.27
CA THR A 17 10.58 8.84 26.16
C THR A 17 12.03 8.60 26.49
N CYS A 18 12.91 8.92 25.59
CA CYS A 18 14.35 8.78 25.74
C CYS A 18 14.99 10.10 26.18
N ALA A 19 16.18 10.05 26.80
CA ALA A 19 16.95 11.24 27.14
C ALA A 19 17.22 12.06 25.87
N GLY A 20 16.70 13.30 25.80
CA GLY A 20 16.77 14.17 24.62
C GLY A 20 15.42 14.39 23.91
N GLY A 21 14.31 13.84 24.44
CA GLY A 21 12.95 14.13 23.96
C GLY A 21 12.44 13.25 22.82
N ALA A 22 13.22 12.25 22.35
CA ALA A 22 12.72 11.25 21.41
C ALA A 22 11.68 10.37 22.09
N SER A 23 10.59 10.10 21.37
CA SER A 23 9.57 9.18 21.86
C SER A 23 9.30 8.10 20.82
N LEU A 24 9.30 6.85 21.28
CA LEU A 24 8.93 5.69 20.48
C LEU A 24 7.52 5.26 20.90
N SER A 25 6.59 5.21 19.94
CA SER A 25 5.27 4.67 20.22
C SER A 25 5.36 3.16 20.39
N LEU A 26 4.73 2.65 21.44
CA LEU A 26 4.69 1.21 21.71
C LEU A 26 3.58 0.55 20.91
N PRO A 27 3.76 -0.72 20.50
CA PRO A 27 2.66 -1.53 19.97
C PRO A 27 1.58 -1.69 21.05
N TRP A 28 0.40 -2.13 20.62
CA TRP A 28 -0.65 -2.49 21.56
C TRP A 28 -0.17 -3.64 22.45
N LEU A 29 -0.04 -3.38 23.75
CA LEU A 29 0.39 -4.35 24.75
C LEU A 29 -0.74 -4.54 25.77
N GLU A 30 -1.28 -5.74 25.86
CA GLU A 30 -2.43 -6.07 26.71
C GLU A 30 -2.14 -5.89 28.21
N SER A 31 -0.88 -6.08 28.62
CA SER A 31 -0.43 -5.87 30.01
C SER A 31 -0.63 -4.44 30.52
N PHE A 32 -0.90 -3.48 29.63
CA PHE A 32 -1.22 -2.10 29.99
C PHE A 32 -2.70 -1.76 29.84
N ALA A 33 -3.52 -2.70 29.39
CA ALA A 33 -4.96 -2.56 29.47
C ALA A 33 -5.35 -2.65 30.97
N ASN A 34 -6.05 -1.62 31.47
CA ASN A 34 -6.56 -1.66 32.84
C ASN A 34 -7.42 -2.91 33.03
N ASN A 35 -7.26 -3.59 34.16
CA ASN A 35 -8.03 -4.78 34.57
C ASN A 35 -9.53 -4.53 34.79
N SER A 36 -10.07 -3.43 34.33
CA SER A 36 -11.49 -3.12 34.37
C SER A 36 -12.08 -3.09 32.95
N LYS A 37 -12.59 -4.24 32.53
CA LYS A 37 -13.51 -4.42 31.38
C LYS A 37 -12.90 -4.18 29.98
N SER A 38 -12.52 -5.19 29.34
CA SER A 38 -13.04 -5.75 28.09
C SER A 38 -12.01 -6.65 27.42
N ILE A 39 -12.14 -7.91 27.70
CA ILE A 39 -11.60 -9.03 26.90
C ILE A 39 -12.16 -9.01 25.45
N ASN A 40 -12.96 -7.98 25.10
CA ASN A 40 -13.72 -7.88 23.85
C ASN A 40 -13.52 -6.56 23.07
N GLU A 41 -12.40 -5.83 23.23
CA GLU A 41 -12.13 -4.75 22.25
C GLU A 41 -11.73 -5.39 20.92
N LYS A 42 -12.59 -5.19 19.90
CA LYS A 42 -12.32 -5.65 18.54
C LYS A 42 -11.03 -5.00 18.06
N PRO A 43 -10.14 -5.74 17.37
CA PRO A 43 -8.95 -5.17 16.76
C PRO A 43 -9.29 -3.98 15.87
N ALA A 44 -8.36 -3.04 15.77
CA ALA A 44 -8.55 -1.90 14.89
C ALA A 44 -8.64 -2.36 13.43
N GLN A 45 -9.65 -1.89 12.71
CA GLN A 45 -9.75 -2.10 11.28
C GLN A 45 -8.81 -1.17 10.54
N ARG A 46 -8.23 -1.66 9.44
CA ARG A 46 -7.27 -0.90 8.63
C ARG A 46 -7.58 -0.99 7.15
N LEU A 47 -7.18 0.05 6.42
CA LEU A 47 -7.32 0.14 4.98
C LEU A 47 -5.96 0.50 4.37
N ALA A 48 -5.49 -0.27 3.40
CA ALA A 48 -4.25 0.02 2.72
C ALA A 48 -4.33 -0.24 1.21
N PHE A 49 -3.51 0.49 0.44
CA PHE A 49 -3.44 0.38 -1.01
C PHE A 49 -2.00 0.23 -1.47
N PHE A 50 -1.79 -0.65 -2.44
CA PHE A 50 -0.52 -0.95 -3.09
C PHE A 50 -0.69 -0.72 -4.59
N TYR A 51 -0.23 0.42 -5.09
CA TYR A 51 -0.52 0.87 -6.43
C TYR A 51 0.58 0.51 -7.42
N LEU A 52 0.19 -0.10 -8.53
CA LEU A 52 1.06 -0.44 -9.65
C LEU A 52 0.97 0.66 -10.72
N PRO A 53 2.09 1.30 -11.09
CA PRO A 53 2.08 2.27 -12.18
C PRO A 53 2.05 1.60 -13.55
N ASN A 54 1.56 2.29 -14.56
CA ASN A 54 1.53 1.91 -15.98
C ASN A 54 0.75 0.63 -16.31
N GLY A 55 -0.23 0.25 -15.46
CA GLY A 55 -1.03 -0.95 -15.69
C GLY A 55 -0.29 -2.26 -15.46
N ILE A 56 -0.70 -3.34 -16.12
CA ILE A 56 -0.18 -4.68 -15.94
C ILE A 56 -0.09 -5.41 -17.29
N THR A 57 0.81 -6.37 -17.40
CA THR A 57 0.88 -7.28 -18.56
C THR A 57 -0.20 -8.34 -18.46
N ARG A 58 -1.25 -8.19 -19.22
CA ARG A 58 -2.47 -9.00 -19.12
C ARG A 58 -2.22 -10.51 -19.23
N ARG A 59 -1.37 -10.95 -20.18
CA ARG A 59 -1.04 -12.37 -20.36
C ARG A 59 -0.54 -13.06 -19.09
N GLY A 60 0.18 -12.34 -18.26
CA GLY A 60 0.74 -12.87 -17.02
C GLY A 60 -0.22 -12.78 -15.84
N PHE A 61 -1.11 -11.79 -15.82
CA PHE A 61 -1.92 -11.46 -14.64
C PHE A 61 -3.34 -12.03 -14.71
N PHE A 62 -4.02 -11.94 -15.86
CA PHE A 62 -5.44 -12.33 -15.97
C PHE A 62 -5.60 -13.82 -16.33
N PRO A 63 -6.39 -14.59 -15.56
CA PRO A 63 -6.71 -15.97 -15.91
C PRO A 63 -7.37 -16.07 -17.28
N GLY A 64 -6.89 -17.02 -18.10
CA GLY A 64 -7.43 -17.25 -19.45
C GLY A 64 -6.91 -16.32 -20.54
N GLU A 65 -5.97 -15.41 -20.23
CA GLU A 65 -5.40 -14.49 -21.23
C GLU A 65 -3.94 -14.80 -21.63
N SER A 66 -3.41 -15.96 -21.29
CA SER A 66 -2.02 -16.34 -21.61
C SER A 66 -1.68 -16.31 -23.08
N ASP A 67 -2.65 -16.59 -23.94
CA ASP A 67 -2.56 -16.62 -25.39
C ASP A 67 -3.13 -15.37 -26.09
N ARG A 68 -3.51 -14.35 -25.29
CA ARG A 68 -4.02 -13.09 -25.81
C ARG A 68 -3.02 -12.48 -26.83
N PRO A 69 -3.46 -12.06 -28.03
CA PRO A 69 -2.60 -11.31 -28.93
C PRO A 69 -2.01 -10.08 -28.28
N LEU A 70 -0.73 -9.79 -28.56
CA LEU A 70 -0.13 -8.55 -28.05
C LEU A 70 -0.74 -7.37 -28.81
N PRO A 71 -1.23 -6.35 -28.09
CA PRO A 71 -1.76 -5.16 -28.74
C PRO A 71 -0.63 -4.32 -29.33
N GLY A 72 -0.90 -3.66 -30.45
CA GLY A 72 -0.10 -2.51 -30.88
C GLY A 72 -0.44 -1.27 -30.03
N PHE A 73 0.47 -0.31 -30.00
CA PHE A 73 0.17 1.01 -29.38
C PHE A 73 -0.99 1.67 -30.14
N ALA A 74 -2.07 1.94 -29.44
CA ALA A 74 -3.30 2.45 -30.04
C ALA A 74 -3.69 3.86 -29.59
N GLY A 75 -2.83 4.53 -28.82
CA GLY A 75 -3.09 5.86 -28.28
C GLY A 75 -3.97 5.85 -27.02
N GLN A 76 -4.35 7.03 -26.60
CA GLN A 76 -5.16 7.20 -25.40
C GLN A 76 -6.60 6.72 -25.61
N ASN A 77 -7.20 6.19 -24.53
CA ASN A 77 -8.62 5.81 -24.47
C ASN A 77 -9.04 4.64 -25.36
N ASN A 78 -8.09 3.78 -25.76
CA ASN A 78 -8.46 2.63 -26.55
C ASN A 78 -9.10 1.54 -25.69
N VAL A 79 -10.34 1.22 -26.01
CA VAL A 79 -11.13 0.14 -25.39
C VAL A 79 -10.88 -1.14 -26.16
N TRP A 80 -9.72 -1.78 -25.98
CA TRP A 80 -9.50 -3.09 -26.55
C TRP A 80 -9.90 -4.18 -25.56
N ARG A 81 -10.91 -4.94 -25.91
CA ARG A 81 -11.42 -6.04 -25.09
C ARG A 81 -11.06 -7.37 -25.73
N PHE A 82 -10.47 -8.23 -24.92
CA PHE A 82 -10.22 -9.60 -25.32
C PHE A 82 -11.52 -10.40 -25.19
N GLU A 83 -12.01 -10.93 -26.31
CA GLU A 83 -13.22 -11.76 -26.37
C GLU A 83 -12.93 -13.28 -26.26
N GLY A 84 -11.75 -13.63 -25.77
CA GLY A 84 -11.34 -15.02 -25.59
C GLY A 84 -12.04 -15.72 -24.41
N LYS A 85 -11.39 -16.72 -23.85
CA LYS A 85 -11.92 -17.53 -22.73
C LYS A 85 -12.09 -16.69 -21.45
N THR A 86 -13.14 -15.90 -21.38
CA THR A 86 -13.51 -15.17 -20.16
C THR A 86 -14.33 -16.07 -19.25
N VAL A 87 -14.08 -16.02 -17.96
CA VAL A 87 -14.99 -16.63 -16.98
C VAL A 87 -16.30 -15.85 -16.92
N PRO A 88 -17.46 -16.49 -16.73
CA PRO A 88 -18.72 -15.76 -16.55
C PRO A 88 -18.69 -14.90 -15.28
N PRO A 89 -19.52 -13.86 -15.19
CA PRO A 89 -19.65 -13.09 -13.94
C PRO A 89 -20.03 -13.98 -12.75
N GLY A 90 -19.41 -13.72 -11.59
CA GLY A 90 -19.66 -14.47 -10.37
C GLY A 90 -18.37 -14.79 -9.60
N SER A 91 -18.51 -15.65 -8.61
CA SER A 91 -17.39 -16.13 -7.79
C SER A 91 -16.89 -17.49 -8.27
N HIS A 92 -15.59 -17.60 -8.48
CA HIS A 92 -14.89 -18.78 -9.01
C HIS A 92 -13.74 -19.19 -8.10
N PRO A 93 -13.25 -20.45 -8.19
CA PRO A 93 -12.01 -20.84 -7.54
C PRO A 93 -10.84 -19.95 -7.99
N LEU A 94 -10.03 -19.50 -7.03
CA LEU A 94 -8.87 -18.70 -7.34
C LEU A 94 -7.79 -19.51 -8.07
N THR A 95 -7.52 -19.13 -9.30
CA THR A 95 -6.41 -19.65 -10.10
C THR A 95 -5.30 -18.61 -10.14
N LEU A 96 -4.11 -18.97 -9.65
CA LEU A 96 -2.94 -18.09 -9.67
C LEU A 96 -2.20 -18.26 -11.00
N THR A 97 -2.17 -17.18 -11.76
CA THR A 97 -1.38 -17.07 -13.01
C THR A 97 0.12 -16.96 -12.70
N PRO A 98 1.02 -17.02 -13.69
CA PRO A 98 2.47 -16.87 -13.46
C PRO A 98 2.83 -15.58 -12.69
N THR A 99 2.17 -14.46 -12.99
CA THR A 99 2.39 -13.18 -12.28
C THR A 99 1.84 -13.23 -10.85
N LEU A 100 0.72 -13.92 -10.61
CA LEU A 100 0.09 -14.06 -9.31
C LEU A 100 0.67 -15.20 -8.44
N ALA A 101 1.54 -16.05 -9.01
CA ALA A 101 2.11 -17.21 -8.31
C ALA A 101 2.77 -16.86 -6.94
N PRO A 102 3.41 -15.69 -6.73
CA PRO A 102 3.94 -15.32 -5.42
C PRO A 102 2.89 -15.30 -4.29
N LEU A 103 1.61 -15.13 -4.62
CA LEU A 103 0.52 -15.14 -3.64
C LEU A 103 0.12 -16.55 -3.17
N HIS A 104 0.81 -17.61 -3.62
CA HIS A 104 0.40 -19.00 -3.33
C HIS A 104 0.21 -19.28 -1.83
N LYS A 105 1.12 -18.82 -0.98
CA LYS A 105 1.01 -19.00 0.48
C LYS A 105 -0.20 -18.26 1.05
N MET A 106 -0.55 -17.11 0.46
CA MET A 106 -1.65 -16.24 0.89
C MET A 106 -2.96 -16.51 0.15
N ARG A 107 -3.05 -17.56 -0.70
CA ARG A 107 -4.20 -17.82 -1.57
C ARG A 107 -5.56 -17.87 -0.85
N LYS A 108 -5.60 -18.24 0.42
CA LYS A 108 -6.82 -18.25 1.24
C LYS A 108 -7.17 -16.88 1.84
N LYS A 109 -6.24 -15.93 1.79
CA LYS A 109 -6.36 -14.58 2.36
C LYS A 109 -6.35 -13.48 1.29
N VAL A 110 -6.41 -13.86 0.00
CA VAL A 110 -6.50 -12.93 -1.12
C VAL A 110 -7.63 -13.32 -2.06
N SER A 111 -8.25 -12.34 -2.70
CA SER A 111 -9.19 -12.56 -3.81
C SER A 111 -8.77 -11.72 -5.02
N LEU A 112 -8.80 -12.33 -6.20
CA LEU A 112 -8.63 -11.64 -7.47
C LEU A 112 -9.99 -11.05 -7.88
N ILE A 113 -10.01 -9.77 -8.24
CA ILE A 113 -11.19 -9.08 -8.74
C ILE A 113 -10.94 -8.66 -10.18
N THR A 114 -11.79 -9.05 -11.10
CA THR A 114 -11.70 -8.71 -12.53
C THR A 114 -13.04 -8.21 -13.04
N GLY A 115 -13.06 -7.62 -14.25
CA GLY A 115 -14.27 -7.07 -14.85
C GLY A 115 -14.69 -5.72 -14.30
N MET A 116 -13.85 -5.05 -13.51
CA MET A 116 -14.13 -3.71 -13.00
C MET A 116 -13.55 -2.65 -13.92
N ASP A 117 -14.36 -1.66 -14.23
CA ASP A 117 -14.03 -0.61 -15.17
C ASP A 117 -13.96 0.75 -14.45
N ARG A 118 -13.08 1.61 -14.95
CA ARG A 118 -13.25 3.06 -14.78
C ARG A 118 -14.21 3.53 -15.86
N THR A 119 -15.33 4.16 -15.46
CA THR A 119 -16.44 4.41 -16.37
C THR A 119 -16.22 5.57 -17.33
N PHE A 120 -15.39 6.54 -16.95
CA PHE A 120 -14.99 7.63 -17.84
C PHE A 120 -13.73 7.28 -18.65
N GLN A 121 -13.71 7.68 -19.91
CA GLN A 121 -12.63 7.35 -20.85
C GLN A 121 -12.05 8.56 -21.57
N HIS A 122 -12.60 9.74 -21.32
CA HIS A 122 -12.18 11.00 -21.91
C HIS A 122 -11.54 11.90 -20.87
N GLY A 123 -10.75 12.83 -21.32
CA GLY A 123 -10.08 13.80 -20.47
C GLY A 123 -8.68 14.10 -20.96
N THR A 124 -7.80 14.46 -20.06
CA THR A 124 -6.43 14.85 -20.35
C THR A 124 -5.50 13.64 -20.50
N ASP A 125 -4.35 13.65 -19.88
CA ASP A 125 -3.39 12.56 -19.95
C ASP A 125 -3.90 11.31 -19.21
N SER A 126 -3.90 10.15 -19.88
CA SER A 126 -4.41 8.91 -19.31
C SER A 126 -3.64 8.45 -18.08
N HIS A 127 -2.33 8.61 -18.04
CA HIS A 127 -1.52 8.25 -16.89
C HIS A 127 -1.78 9.14 -15.67
N ALA A 128 -1.95 10.45 -15.89
CA ALA A 128 -2.32 11.37 -14.81
C ALA A 128 -3.65 10.95 -14.16
N GLN A 129 -4.63 10.56 -14.98
CA GLN A 129 -5.92 10.08 -14.51
C GLN A 129 -5.81 8.72 -13.80
N CYS A 130 -4.89 7.86 -14.20
CA CYS A 130 -4.72 6.54 -13.59
C CYS A 130 -4.35 6.64 -12.12
N ALA A 131 -3.34 7.42 -11.77
CA ALA A 131 -2.97 7.63 -10.38
C ALA A 131 -4.03 8.48 -9.64
N SER A 132 -4.30 9.68 -10.15
CA SER A 132 -5.11 10.67 -9.45
C SER A 132 -6.57 10.27 -9.24
N CYS A 133 -7.15 9.49 -10.15
CA CYS A 133 -8.54 9.07 -10.07
C CYS A 133 -8.73 7.64 -9.56
N PHE A 134 -7.68 6.92 -9.19
CA PHE A 134 -7.80 5.53 -8.73
C PHE A 134 -8.68 5.41 -7.49
N LEU A 135 -8.44 6.23 -6.48
CA LEU A 135 -9.21 6.19 -5.23
C LEU A 135 -10.44 7.11 -5.22
N THR A 136 -10.66 7.90 -6.26
CA THR A 136 -11.89 8.70 -6.38
C THR A 136 -12.92 8.04 -7.27
N SER A 137 -12.49 7.39 -8.35
CA SER A 137 -13.37 6.91 -9.44
C SER A 137 -14.30 8.02 -9.98
N VAL A 138 -13.85 9.28 -9.94
CA VAL A 138 -14.59 10.45 -10.45
C VAL A 138 -13.89 10.98 -11.68
N ALA A 139 -14.67 11.29 -12.72
CA ALA A 139 -14.15 11.86 -13.95
C ALA A 139 -13.46 13.21 -13.69
N PRO A 140 -12.27 13.43 -14.25
CA PRO A 140 -11.48 14.62 -13.96
C PRO A 140 -12.11 15.93 -14.47
N TYR A 141 -13.03 15.88 -15.40
CA TYR A 141 -13.68 17.04 -16.00
C TYR A 141 -15.05 17.38 -15.40
N GLU A 142 -15.50 16.67 -14.35
CA GLU A 142 -16.80 16.94 -13.69
C GLU A 142 -16.75 18.12 -12.72
N VAL A 143 -15.57 18.63 -12.40
CA VAL A 143 -15.41 19.78 -11.50
C VAL A 143 -14.87 20.97 -12.28
N GLU A 144 -15.61 22.06 -12.20
CA GLU A 144 -15.30 23.31 -12.91
C GLU A 144 -13.97 23.93 -12.45
N ASN A 145 -13.24 24.51 -13.38
CA ASN A 145 -11.97 25.23 -13.16
C ASN A 145 -10.79 24.40 -12.64
N SER A 146 -10.79 23.09 -12.80
CA SER A 146 -9.64 22.23 -12.51
C SER A 146 -9.20 21.45 -13.75
N ALA A 147 -7.90 21.36 -13.98
CA ALA A 147 -7.36 20.52 -15.05
C ALA A 147 -7.59 19.02 -14.77
N TYR A 148 -7.60 18.63 -13.49
CA TYR A 148 -7.91 17.31 -12.99
C TYR A 148 -8.80 17.43 -11.76
N PRO A 149 -10.09 17.64 -11.94
CA PRO A 149 -11.02 17.80 -10.84
C PRO A 149 -11.19 16.49 -10.08
N LEU A 150 -10.76 16.48 -8.84
CA LEU A 150 -10.79 15.32 -7.96
C LEU A 150 -11.59 15.67 -6.72
N THR A 151 -12.37 14.70 -6.29
CA THR A 151 -13.03 14.76 -4.99
C THR A 151 -12.10 14.20 -3.91
N ARG A 152 -12.55 14.20 -2.66
CA ARG A 152 -11.86 13.55 -1.55
C ARG A 152 -11.75 12.04 -1.81
N THR A 153 -10.56 11.51 -1.66
CA THR A 153 -10.27 10.09 -1.95
C THR A 153 -10.76 9.15 -0.85
N LEU A 154 -10.92 7.89 -1.22
CA LEU A 154 -11.43 6.81 -0.38
C LEU A 154 -10.66 6.65 0.93
N ASP A 155 -9.34 6.72 0.89
CA ASP A 155 -8.45 6.63 2.04
C ASP A 155 -8.72 7.73 3.08
N HIS A 156 -8.88 8.98 2.64
CA HIS A 156 -9.22 10.08 3.53
C HIS A 156 -10.65 10.00 4.07
N ILE A 157 -11.58 9.47 3.28
CA ILE A 157 -12.95 9.22 3.76
C ILE A 157 -12.96 8.11 4.81
N ALA A 158 -12.18 7.05 4.61
CA ALA A 158 -12.03 6.00 5.61
C ALA A 158 -11.35 6.52 6.88
N ALA A 159 -10.33 7.37 6.73
CA ALA A 159 -9.61 7.95 7.85
C ALA A 159 -10.48 8.85 8.75
N ASP A 160 -11.50 9.50 8.19
CA ASP A 160 -12.48 10.25 9.00
C ASP A 160 -13.22 9.36 10.01
N SER A 161 -13.26 8.05 9.79
CA SER A 161 -13.86 7.07 10.71
C SER A 161 -12.81 6.30 11.50
N ILE A 162 -11.91 5.58 10.80
CA ILE A 162 -10.99 4.65 11.44
C ILE A 162 -9.62 5.27 11.81
N GLY A 163 -9.32 6.48 11.31
CA GLY A 163 -8.06 7.20 11.55
C GLY A 163 -8.10 8.22 12.69
N GLN A 164 -9.27 8.49 13.28
CA GLN A 164 -9.44 9.57 14.28
C GLN A 164 -8.62 9.35 15.56
N ASN A 165 -8.37 8.10 15.90
CA ASN A 165 -7.65 7.73 17.13
C ASN A 165 -6.18 7.39 16.88
N THR A 166 -5.65 7.65 15.69
CA THR A 166 -4.24 7.41 15.35
C THR A 166 -3.44 8.71 15.31
N PRO A 167 -2.13 8.70 15.60
CA PRO A 167 -1.26 9.89 15.49
C PRO A 167 -1.30 10.53 14.10
N TYR A 168 -1.37 9.70 13.06
CA TYR A 168 -1.51 10.12 11.66
C TYR A 168 -2.82 9.55 11.14
N SER A 169 -3.70 10.41 10.64
CA SER A 169 -4.98 9.97 10.06
C SER A 169 -4.76 9.07 8.85
N THR A 170 -3.76 9.41 8.04
CA THR A 170 -3.33 8.68 6.83
C THR A 170 -1.82 8.70 6.69
N LEU A 171 -1.26 7.76 5.92
CA LEU A 171 0.15 7.72 5.54
C LEU A 171 0.26 7.47 4.04
N GLU A 172 0.67 8.50 3.30
CA GLU A 172 0.84 8.46 1.85
C GLU A 172 2.32 8.25 1.52
N LEU A 173 2.63 7.13 0.86
CA LEU A 173 3.98 6.75 0.48
C LEU A 173 4.12 6.55 -1.03
N SER A 174 5.28 6.86 -1.58
CA SER A 174 5.63 6.60 -2.97
C SER A 174 7.08 6.18 -3.10
N CYS A 175 7.34 5.20 -3.96
CA CYS A 175 8.69 4.78 -4.33
C CYS A 175 9.24 5.58 -5.53
N ASN A 176 8.82 6.81 -5.72
CA ASN A 176 9.40 7.72 -6.68
C ASN A 176 10.56 8.48 -6.05
N ASP A 177 11.79 8.04 -6.28
CA ASP A 177 13.03 8.61 -5.77
C ASP A 177 13.68 9.60 -6.76
N HIS A 178 13.11 9.77 -7.95
CA HIS A 178 13.62 10.65 -8.98
C HIS A 178 12.89 12.00 -9.01
N LYS A 179 13.59 13.04 -9.43
CA LYS A 179 12.93 14.28 -9.87
C LYS A 179 12.24 13.99 -11.20
N ASN A 180 10.93 14.08 -11.21
CA ASN A 180 10.15 13.86 -12.41
C ASN A 180 10.30 15.06 -13.36
N ASN A 181 10.60 14.83 -14.64
CA ASN A 181 10.62 15.87 -15.66
C ASN A 181 9.22 16.35 -16.04
N ILE A 182 8.23 15.52 -15.79
CA ILE A 182 6.81 15.85 -15.94
C ILE A 182 6.32 16.20 -14.54
N GLU A 183 6.52 17.41 -14.12
CA GLU A 183 6.17 17.92 -12.80
C GLU A 183 4.66 17.97 -12.60
N SER A 184 4.04 16.81 -12.61
CA SER A 184 2.63 16.71 -12.37
C SER A 184 2.36 15.99 -11.06
N ILE A 185 1.74 16.68 -10.13
CA ILE A 185 1.23 16.09 -8.90
C ILE A 185 0.27 14.92 -9.15
N TYR A 186 -0.30 14.83 -10.35
CA TYR A 186 -1.26 13.82 -10.76
C TYR A 186 -0.63 12.48 -11.14
N PHE A 187 0.66 12.46 -11.51
CA PHE A 187 1.38 11.23 -11.83
C PHE A 187 1.96 10.55 -10.59
N ASP A 188 2.15 11.33 -9.52
CA ASP A 188 2.92 10.92 -8.34
C ASP A 188 2.08 10.70 -7.08
N ASN A 189 0.79 11.04 -7.13
CA ASN A 189 -0.07 10.99 -5.96
C ASN A 189 -1.43 10.39 -6.31
N MET A 190 -1.89 9.50 -5.46
CA MET A 190 -3.20 8.88 -5.58
C MET A 190 -4.20 9.37 -4.51
N SER A 191 -3.73 10.12 -3.53
CA SER A 191 -4.50 10.56 -2.36
C SER A 191 -4.76 12.06 -2.40
N TRP A 192 -6.01 12.49 -2.11
CA TRP A 192 -6.45 13.88 -2.21
C TRP A 192 -7.38 14.23 -1.05
N TYR A 193 -7.10 15.33 -0.36
CA TYR A 193 -7.98 15.87 0.70
C TYR A 193 -9.31 16.36 0.15
N GLY A 194 -9.34 16.75 -1.10
CA GLY A 194 -10.48 17.26 -1.84
C GLY A 194 -10.04 17.80 -3.20
N THR A 195 -10.97 18.41 -3.92
CA THR A 195 -10.70 18.99 -5.24
C THR A 195 -9.53 19.98 -5.20
N GLY A 196 -8.52 19.73 -6.03
CA GLY A 196 -7.34 20.58 -6.12
C GLY A 196 -6.37 20.53 -4.92
N HIS A 197 -6.65 19.71 -3.91
CA HIS A 197 -5.84 19.60 -2.69
C HIS A 197 -5.23 18.21 -2.57
N VAL A 198 -4.03 18.04 -3.12
CA VAL A 198 -3.28 16.79 -3.04
C VAL A 198 -2.85 16.49 -1.60
N ALA A 199 -2.88 15.20 -1.22
CA ALA A 199 -2.17 14.68 -0.07
C ALA A 199 -0.80 14.15 -0.56
N PRO A 200 0.29 14.92 -0.39
CA PRO A 200 1.55 14.62 -1.06
C PRO A 200 2.20 13.37 -0.47
N SER A 201 2.56 12.44 -1.35
CA SER A 201 3.24 11.21 -0.96
C SER A 201 4.67 11.48 -0.49
N MET A 202 5.03 10.85 0.63
CA MET A 202 6.41 10.83 1.13
C MET A 202 7.24 9.81 0.36
N ARG A 203 8.42 10.24 -0.13
CA ARG A 203 9.28 9.45 -1.02
C ARG A 203 10.61 9.03 -0.39
N ASN A 204 11.09 9.76 0.59
CA ASN A 204 12.36 9.48 1.24
C ASN A 204 12.16 8.60 2.47
N PRO A 205 12.70 7.35 2.50
CA PRO A 205 12.51 6.42 3.60
C PRO A 205 12.99 6.97 4.95
N ARG A 206 14.08 7.74 4.96
CA ARG A 206 14.58 8.37 6.19
C ARG A 206 13.59 9.41 6.73
N LYS A 207 13.03 10.25 5.88
CA LYS A 207 12.01 11.22 6.31
C LYS A 207 10.73 10.54 6.78
N VAL A 208 10.33 9.41 6.16
CA VAL A 208 9.21 8.59 6.64
C VAL A 208 9.52 8.03 8.01
N TYR A 209 10.70 7.43 8.19
CA TYR A 209 11.15 6.92 9.48
C TYR A 209 11.16 8.02 10.56
N ASP A 210 11.78 9.17 10.27
CA ASP A 210 11.84 10.29 11.19
C ASP A 210 10.44 10.81 11.57
N ARG A 211 9.51 10.84 10.62
CA ARG A 211 8.10 11.21 10.89
C ARG A 211 7.41 10.20 11.80
N LEU A 212 7.64 8.90 11.58
CA LEU A 212 6.95 7.83 12.32
C LEU A 212 7.53 7.62 13.72
N PHE A 213 8.86 7.74 13.89
CA PHE A 213 9.55 7.26 15.07
C PHE A 213 10.34 8.33 15.85
N GLY A 214 10.50 9.52 15.30
CA GLY A 214 11.21 10.61 15.98
C GLY A 214 11.65 11.71 15.04
N THR A 215 12.07 12.82 15.61
CA THR A 215 12.48 14.01 14.87
C THR A 215 13.98 14.01 14.60
N GLN A 216 14.41 14.78 13.60
CA GLN A 216 15.85 15.04 13.24
C GLN A 216 16.72 15.54 14.40
N ALA A 217 16.10 16.00 15.49
CA ALA A 217 16.84 16.43 16.70
C ALA A 217 17.71 15.32 17.33
N HIS A 218 17.49 14.07 16.94
CA HIS A 218 18.17 12.92 17.50
C HIS A 218 19.23 12.28 16.61
N SER A 219 19.74 13.02 15.62
CA SER A 219 20.89 12.57 14.81
C SER A 219 22.14 12.20 15.65
N ARG A 220 22.17 12.57 16.95
CA ARG A 220 23.22 12.14 17.90
C ARG A 220 23.02 10.71 18.43
N PHE A 221 21.82 10.16 18.30
CA PHE A 221 21.55 8.78 18.71
C PHE A 221 21.32 7.94 17.46
N ARG A 222 22.36 7.22 17.05
CA ARG A 222 22.39 6.44 15.81
C ARG A 222 21.34 5.32 15.76
N ASN A 223 20.84 4.89 16.93
CA ASN A 223 19.86 3.80 17.01
C ASN A 223 18.81 4.07 18.07
N ILE A 224 17.60 4.44 17.65
CA ILE A 224 16.42 4.57 18.53
C ILE A 224 16.15 3.23 19.24
N THR A 225 16.41 2.11 18.59
CA THR A 225 16.22 0.78 19.15
C THR A 225 17.16 0.51 20.32
N ASP A 226 18.46 0.85 20.23
CA ASP A 226 19.41 0.66 21.32
C ASP A 226 19.02 1.51 22.54
N LEU A 227 18.53 2.72 22.29
CA LEU A 227 18.03 3.60 23.32
C LEU A 227 16.73 3.09 23.95
N ALA A 228 15.83 2.55 23.14
CA ALA A 228 14.61 1.90 23.60
C ALA A 228 14.91 0.62 24.39
N LEU A 229 15.91 -0.17 23.98
CA LEU A 229 16.33 -1.38 24.66
C LEU A 229 16.89 -1.10 26.07
N SER A 230 17.59 0.01 26.29
CA SER A 230 18.07 0.40 27.61
C SER A 230 16.91 0.62 28.60
N ASN A 231 15.82 1.21 28.13
CA ASN A 231 14.60 1.42 28.92
C ASN A 231 13.63 0.21 28.87
N ALA A 232 13.74 -0.62 27.84
CA ALA A 232 12.86 -1.76 27.62
C ALA A 232 13.05 -2.89 28.64
N SER A 233 14.22 -2.99 29.29
CA SER A 233 14.49 -3.99 30.32
C SER A 233 13.54 -3.89 31.51
N GLN A 234 13.22 -2.67 31.94
CA GLN A 234 12.23 -2.43 32.99
C GLN A 234 10.82 -2.66 32.51
N LEU A 235 10.52 -2.27 31.27
CA LEU A 235 9.22 -2.49 30.66
C LEU A 235 8.93 -3.98 30.47
N LYS A 236 9.89 -4.76 29.94
CA LYS A 236 9.76 -6.21 29.76
C LYS A 236 9.39 -6.97 31.03
N LYS A 237 9.84 -6.52 32.20
CA LYS A 237 9.51 -7.15 33.50
C LYS A 237 8.03 -7.02 33.87
N ARG A 238 7.32 -6.05 33.27
CA ARG A 238 5.90 -5.73 33.55
C ARG A 238 4.95 -6.27 32.50
N LEU A 239 5.46 -6.89 31.44
CA LEU A 239 4.68 -7.44 30.34
C LEU A 239 4.34 -8.91 30.59
N SER A 240 3.19 -9.35 30.09
CA SER A 240 2.85 -10.77 29.92
C SER A 240 3.83 -11.47 28.99
N VAL A 241 3.80 -12.80 28.92
CA VAL A 241 4.66 -13.56 28.00
C VAL A 241 4.38 -13.16 26.54
N ASP A 242 3.11 -13.07 26.18
CA ASP A 242 2.69 -12.72 24.80
C ASP A 242 3.04 -11.29 24.44
N ASP A 243 2.86 -10.34 25.35
CA ASP A 243 3.24 -8.95 25.12
C ASP A 243 4.76 -8.78 25.05
N ARG A 244 5.54 -9.59 25.75
CA ARG A 244 7.01 -9.60 25.62
C ARG A 244 7.45 -10.07 24.24
N GLN A 245 6.77 -11.06 23.70
CA GLN A 245 7.03 -11.52 22.33
C GLN A 245 6.68 -10.44 21.31
N LYS A 246 5.44 -9.89 21.35
CA LYS A 246 4.99 -8.78 20.48
C LYS A 246 5.94 -7.58 20.54
N PHE A 247 6.39 -7.23 21.73
CA PHE A 247 7.33 -6.14 21.93
C PHE A 247 8.73 -6.45 21.37
N GLY A 248 9.18 -7.69 21.49
CA GLY A 248 10.42 -8.17 20.88
C GLY A 248 10.39 -8.09 19.35
N GLU A 249 9.32 -8.60 18.73
CA GLU A 249 9.10 -8.55 17.28
C GLU A 249 9.03 -7.11 16.75
N TYR A 250 8.42 -6.22 17.51
CA TYR A 250 8.39 -4.79 17.20
C TYR A 250 9.78 -4.15 17.18
N LEU A 251 10.58 -4.36 18.23
CA LEU A 251 11.93 -3.81 18.30
C LEU A 251 12.82 -4.37 17.17
N GLU A 252 12.69 -5.66 16.85
CA GLU A 252 13.40 -6.29 15.75
C GLU A 252 13.01 -5.70 14.39
N SER A 253 11.72 -5.43 14.20
CA SER A 253 11.24 -4.77 12.98
C SER A 253 11.85 -3.37 12.80
N ILE A 254 11.89 -2.58 13.86
CA ILE A 254 12.54 -1.25 13.82
C ILE A 254 14.04 -1.39 13.57
N ARG A 255 14.71 -2.32 14.25
CA ARG A 255 16.14 -2.55 14.07
C ARG A 255 16.48 -2.92 12.62
N THR A 256 15.67 -3.79 12.00
CA THR A 256 15.85 -4.16 10.60
C THR A 256 15.74 -2.95 9.67
N ILE A 257 14.80 -2.05 9.94
CA ILE A 257 14.65 -0.81 9.17
C ILE A 257 15.87 0.10 9.38
N GLU A 258 16.31 0.32 10.62
CA GLU A 258 17.49 1.12 10.94
C GLU A 258 18.75 0.62 10.21
N VAL A 259 19.01 -0.68 10.27
CA VAL A 259 20.19 -1.30 9.61
C VAL A 259 20.17 -1.07 8.09
N ARG A 260 18.98 -1.19 7.47
CA ARG A 260 18.84 -0.90 6.03
C ARG A 260 19.09 0.58 5.72
N MET A 261 18.58 1.48 6.54
CA MET A 261 18.77 2.91 6.37
C MET A 261 20.22 3.32 6.56
N ASP A 262 20.92 2.77 7.56
CA ASP A 262 22.34 3.03 7.80
C ASP A 262 23.20 2.52 6.64
N ARG A 263 22.89 1.36 6.05
CA ARG A 263 23.55 0.85 4.85
C ARG A 263 23.39 1.81 3.66
N ILE A 264 22.17 2.30 3.45
CA ILE A 264 21.85 3.27 2.40
C ILE A 264 22.67 4.56 2.58
N ASP A 265 22.69 5.10 3.80
CA ASP A 265 23.42 6.34 4.11
C ASP A 265 24.93 6.13 3.93
N LYS A 266 25.46 4.98 4.32
CA LYS A 266 26.88 4.63 4.10
C LYS A 266 27.22 4.54 2.62
N MET A 267 26.39 3.86 1.83
CA MET A 267 26.59 3.80 0.37
C MET A 267 26.60 5.20 -0.27
N LYS A 268 25.76 6.11 0.21
CA LYS A 268 25.74 7.52 -0.26
C LYS A 268 27.03 8.24 0.09
N SER A 269 27.55 8.03 1.30
CA SER A 269 28.82 8.62 1.74
C SER A 269 29.99 8.10 0.90
N ASP A 270 30.11 6.78 0.76
CA ASP A 270 31.19 6.15 0.01
C ASP A 270 31.22 6.59 -1.47
N LEU A 271 30.05 6.76 -2.09
CA LEU A 271 29.94 7.28 -3.46
C LEU A 271 30.32 8.77 -3.56
N ALA A 272 29.99 9.57 -2.56
CA ALA A 272 30.37 10.97 -2.51
C ALA A 272 31.89 11.15 -2.36
N GLU A 273 32.53 10.32 -1.54
CA GLU A 273 33.98 10.31 -1.34
C GLU A 273 34.74 9.83 -2.59
N ALA A 274 34.20 8.88 -3.33
CA ALA A 274 34.79 8.35 -4.56
C ALA A 274 34.75 9.36 -5.74
N ARG A 275 34.16 10.56 -5.57
CA ARG A 275 34.00 11.60 -6.62
C ARG A 275 33.40 11.07 -7.93
N ILE A 276 32.63 9.99 -7.87
CA ILE A 276 31.89 9.49 -9.01
C ILE A 276 30.70 10.43 -9.18
N GLU A 277 30.56 11.06 -10.36
CA GLU A 277 29.35 11.79 -10.70
C GLU A 277 28.15 10.86 -10.53
N ARG A 278 27.32 11.18 -9.56
CA ARG A 278 26.15 10.36 -9.25
C ARG A 278 25.18 10.38 -10.42
N PRO A 279 24.87 9.23 -10.98
CA PRO A 279 23.54 9.05 -11.50
C PRO A 279 22.59 9.22 -10.30
N ALA A 280 21.44 9.90 -10.51
CA ALA A 280 20.43 10.20 -9.52
C ALA A 280 20.27 9.08 -8.47
N GLU A 281 20.03 9.43 -7.21
CA GLU A 281 20.05 8.57 -6.03
C GLU A 281 19.45 7.16 -6.27
N HIS A 282 20.29 6.20 -6.61
CA HIS A 282 19.86 4.84 -6.92
C HIS A 282 20.02 3.97 -5.69
N LEU A 283 18.91 3.80 -4.97
CA LEU A 283 18.75 2.60 -4.18
C LEU A 283 18.42 1.45 -5.13
N PRO A 284 18.95 0.24 -4.92
CA PRO A 284 18.43 -0.94 -5.60
C PRO A 284 16.91 -0.95 -5.47
N ARG A 285 16.22 -1.04 -6.59
CA ARG A 285 14.76 -0.82 -6.63
C ARG A 285 13.99 -1.76 -5.70
N ASN A 286 14.44 -3.00 -5.60
CA ASN A 286 13.89 -3.99 -4.68
C ASN A 286 14.01 -3.56 -3.21
N GLU A 287 15.19 -3.07 -2.80
CA GLU A 287 15.40 -2.62 -1.41
C GLU A 287 14.55 -1.41 -1.07
N TYR A 288 14.43 -0.47 -2.00
CA TYR A 288 13.62 0.73 -1.81
C TYR A 288 12.14 0.40 -1.63
N ILE A 289 11.58 -0.43 -2.52
CA ILE A 289 10.18 -0.87 -2.43
C ILE A 289 9.93 -1.65 -1.14
N HIS A 290 10.84 -2.57 -0.79
CA HIS A 290 10.72 -3.35 0.43
C HIS A 290 10.78 -2.47 1.68
N LEU A 291 11.69 -1.50 1.73
CA LEU A 291 11.83 -0.59 2.87
C LEU A 291 10.57 0.28 3.06
N MET A 292 10.05 0.86 1.97
CA MET A 292 8.83 1.66 2.04
C MET A 292 7.61 0.82 2.47
N GLY A 293 7.51 -0.40 1.97
CA GLY A 293 6.48 -1.36 2.41
C GLY A 293 6.62 -1.75 3.88
N ASP A 294 7.85 -1.98 4.35
CA ASP A 294 8.11 -2.29 5.76
C ASP A 294 7.75 -1.13 6.69
N LEU A 295 8.01 0.11 6.28
CA LEU A 295 7.59 1.31 7.01
C LEU A 295 6.07 1.42 7.10
N LEU A 296 5.35 1.15 5.99
CA LEU A 296 3.89 1.12 5.99
C LEU A 296 3.35 0.07 6.96
N VAL A 297 3.80 -1.19 6.84
CA VAL A 297 3.33 -2.28 7.72
C VAL A 297 3.66 -1.99 9.19
N THR A 298 4.85 -1.45 9.47
CA THR A 298 5.23 -1.08 10.85
C THR A 298 4.34 0.04 11.39
N ALA A 299 3.97 1.03 10.58
CA ALA A 299 3.04 2.08 11.00
C ALA A 299 1.64 1.52 11.31
N LEU A 300 1.12 0.61 10.48
CA LEU A 300 -0.16 -0.07 10.70
C LEU A 300 -0.11 -0.97 11.95
N GLN A 301 0.96 -1.75 12.13
CA GLN A 301 1.16 -2.65 13.27
C GLN A 301 1.12 -1.90 14.60
N ASN A 302 1.72 -0.71 14.64
CA ASN A 302 1.86 0.07 15.88
C ASN A 302 0.72 1.06 16.11
N GLY A 303 -0.31 1.05 15.26
CA GLY A 303 -1.43 1.98 15.36
C GLY A 303 -1.01 3.44 15.19
N LEU A 304 0.09 3.71 14.46
CA LEU A 304 0.49 5.05 14.08
C LEU A 304 -0.46 5.63 13.03
N THR A 305 -0.97 4.77 12.17
CA THR A 305 -2.09 5.04 11.28
C THR A 305 -2.92 3.77 11.09
N ASN A 306 -4.18 3.91 10.73
CA ASN A 306 -5.04 2.82 10.26
C ASN A 306 -5.28 2.87 8.75
N VAL A 307 -4.78 3.90 8.07
CA VAL A 307 -4.99 4.08 6.63
C VAL A 307 -3.68 4.44 5.96
N GLY A 308 -3.30 3.73 4.90
CA GLY A 308 -2.09 4.06 4.18
C GLY A 308 -2.10 3.66 2.71
N THR A 309 -1.32 4.39 1.92
CA THR A 309 -1.13 4.15 0.50
C THR A 309 0.34 4.03 0.17
N LEU A 310 0.68 3.13 -0.75
CA LEU A 310 2.03 2.97 -1.28
C LEU A 310 1.98 2.86 -2.81
N MET A 311 2.48 3.89 -3.49
CA MET A 311 2.73 3.84 -4.93
C MET A 311 4.11 3.26 -5.21
N LEU A 312 4.21 2.28 -6.10
CA LEU A 312 5.50 1.65 -6.46
C LEU A 312 6.35 2.50 -7.40
N GLY A 313 5.82 3.54 -7.96
CA GLY A 313 6.48 4.47 -8.86
C GLY A 313 5.49 5.46 -9.44
N PRO A 314 5.97 6.50 -10.13
CA PRO A 314 5.09 7.44 -10.82
C PRO A 314 4.51 6.79 -12.07
N GLU A 315 3.34 7.25 -12.46
CA GLU A 315 2.83 7.01 -13.81
C GLU A 315 3.69 7.71 -14.87
N ARG A 316 3.74 7.16 -16.08
CA ARG A 316 4.40 7.79 -17.25
C ARG A 316 5.88 8.15 -17.04
N TRP A 317 6.61 7.38 -16.26
CA TRP A 317 8.04 7.63 -16.08
C TRP A 317 8.82 7.15 -17.29
N THR A 318 9.45 8.07 -18.03
CA THR A 318 10.18 7.75 -19.27
C THR A 318 11.67 7.53 -19.07
N THR A 319 12.23 8.05 -17.98
CA THR A 319 13.64 7.84 -17.68
C THR A 319 13.90 6.38 -17.29
N PRO A 320 14.95 5.72 -17.83
CA PRO A 320 15.31 4.39 -17.39
C PRO A 320 15.59 4.34 -15.90
N THR A 321 14.97 3.37 -15.23
CA THR A 321 15.18 3.07 -13.81
C THR A 321 16.15 1.89 -13.68
N ASN A 322 17.03 1.94 -12.69
CA ASN A 322 17.86 0.80 -12.35
C ASN A 322 17.01 -0.28 -11.66
N TRP A 323 16.85 -1.41 -12.36
CA TRP A 323 16.13 -2.60 -11.88
C TRP A 323 17.10 -3.67 -11.42
N GLU A 324 18.19 -3.28 -10.78
CA GLU A 324 19.26 -4.17 -10.32
C GLU A 324 18.69 -5.35 -9.51
N GLY A 325 19.11 -6.56 -9.90
CA GLY A 325 18.60 -7.80 -9.33
C GLY A 325 17.22 -8.22 -9.83
N ILE A 326 16.60 -7.44 -10.74
CA ILE A 326 15.29 -7.71 -11.35
C ILE A 326 15.42 -7.83 -12.87
N LEU A 327 16.02 -6.84 -13.51
CA LEU A 327 16.29 -6.80 -14.94
C LEU A 327 17.79 -6.67 -15.21
N ASP A 328 18.21 -7.00 -16.43
CA ASP A 328 19.61 -7.05 -16.87
C ASP A 328 20.30 -5.68 -16.97
N LYS A 329 19.50 -4.62 -17.16
CA LYS A 329 19.97 -3.23 -17.26
C LYS A 329 18.83 -2.25 -16.92
N PRO A 330 19.14 -0.94 -16.82
CA PRO A 330 18.09 0.08 -16.63
C PRO A 330 17.11 0.12 -17.80
N TYR A 331 15.82 0.13 -17.48
CA TYR A 331 14.72 0.29 -18.43
C TYR A 331 13.70 1.30 -17.93
N SER A 332 13.04 2.00 -18.86
CA SER A 332 11.83 2.74 -18.55
C SER A 332 10.63 1.79 -18.58
N HIS A 333 9.97 1.60 -17.44
CA HIS A 333 8.75 0.78 -17.37
C HIS A 333 7.70 1.25 -18.39
N HIS A 334 7.44 2.56 -18.43
CA HIS A 334 6.50 3.17 -19.38
C HIS A 334 6.88 2.90 -20.84
N ALA A 335 8.15 3.12 -21.23
CA ALA A 335 8.57 2.87 -22.60
C ALA A 335 8.47 1.39 -22.98
N MET A 336 8.72 0.47 -22.04
CA MET A 336 8.52 -0.97 -22.28
C MET A 336 7.07 -1.32 -22.58
N THR A 337 6.09 -0.70 -21.90
CA THR A 337 4.68 -0.98 -22.17
C THR A 337 4.28 -0.59 -23.59
N HIS A 338 4.81 0.50 -24.14
CA HIS A 338 4.54 0.91 -25.51
C HIS A 338 5.30 0.08 -26.58
N ALA A 339 6.31 -0.68 -26.15
CA ALA A 339 7.07 -1.57 -27.00
C ALA A 339 6.96 -3.04 -26.53
N ILE A 340 5.76 -3.45 -26.11
CA ILE A 340 5.50 -4.75 -25.46
C ILE A 340 6.01 -5.94 -26.30
N GLY A 341 5.95 -5.87 -27.63
CA GLY A 341 6.46 -6.93 -28.50
C GLY A 341 7.95 -7.24 -28.30
N ASN A 342 8.74 -6.22 -27.92
CA ASN A 342 10.17 -6.36 -27.66
C ASN A 342 10.50 -6.58 -26.17
N HIS A 343 9.54 -6.32 -25.28
CA HIS A 343 9.77 -6.26 -23.83
C HIS A 343 8.80 -7.14 -23.01
N LEU A 344 8.10 -8.06 -23.66
CA LEU A 344 7.12 -8.91 -22.95
C LEU A 344 7.74 -9.62 -21.74
N GLU A 345 8.89 -10.26 -21.91
CA GLU A 345 9.57 -10.98 -20.82
C GLU A 345 9.99 -10.05 -19.69
N HIS A 346 10.54 -8.88 -20.00
CA HIS A 346 10.91 -7.90 -18.99
C HIS A 346 9.70 -7.40 -18.20
N LEU A 347 8.59 -7.15 -18.88
CA LEU A 347 7.34 -6.72 -18.24
C LEU A 347 6.75 -7.82 -17.35
N LEU A 348 6.76 -9.07 -17.79
CA LEU A 348 6.30 -10.21 -16.98
C LEU A 348 7.17 -10.40 -15.72
N ILE A 349 8.49 -10.25 -15.84
CA ILE A 349 9.42 -10.29 -14.69
C ILE A 349 9.11 -9.16 -13.71
N LEU A 350 8.94 -7.95 -14.23
CA LEU A 350 8.66 -6.76 -13.42
C LEU A 350 7.31 -6.85 -12.70
N ASP A 351 6.27 -7.27 -13.39
CA ASP A 351 4.94 -7.47 -12.81
C ASP A 351 4.97 -8.53 -11.71
N ARG A 352 5.67 -9.63 -11.95
CA ARG A 352 5.85 -10.67 -10.94
C ARG A 352 6.65 -10.18 -9.73
N PHE A 353 7.66 -9.34 -9.94
CA PHE A 353 8.41 -8.70 -8.85
C PHE A 353 7.48 -7.81 -7.99
N HIS A 354 6.63 -6.99 -8.60
CA HIS A 354 5.68 -6.15 -7.88
C HIS A 354 4.71 -6.98 -7.04
N VAL A 355 4.16 -8.07 -7.62
CA VAL A 355 3.30 -8.98 -6.87
C VAL A 355 4.06 -9.72 -5.76
N SER A 356 5.34 -10.05 -5.98
CA SER A 356 6.20 -10.66 -4.94
C SER A 356 6.44 -9.70 -3.76
N ALA A 357 6.64 -8.41 -4.04
CA ALA A 357 6.76 -7.39 -3.00
C ALA A 357 5.48 -7.26 -2.18
N PHE A 358 4.31 -7.30 -2.83
CA PHE A 358 3.02 -7.32 -2.14
C PHE A 358 2.85 -8.58 -1.29
N ALA A 359 3.10 -9.77 -1.87
CA ALA A 359 2.99 -11.05 -1.17
C ALA A 359 3.86 -11.08 0.10
N ARG A 360 5.09 -10.56 0.03
CA ARG A 360 5.99 -10.43 1.18
C ARG A 360 5.38 -9.60 2.31
N LEU A 361 4.72 -8.49 1.98
CA LEU A 361 4.04 -7.66 2.99
C LEU A 361 2.86 -8.41 3.61
N LEU A 362 2.07 -9.13 2.82
CA LEU A 362 0.97 -9.95 3.32
C LEU A 362 1.46 -11.06 4.25
N GLU A 363 2.52 -11.78 3.86
CA GLU A 363 3.14 -12.81 4.72
C GLU A 363 3.60 -12.23 6.06
N ARG A 364 4.24 -11.05 6.04
CA ARG A 364 4.63 -10.34 7.26
C ARG A 364 3.43 -9.97 8.12
N MET A 365 2.38 -9.39 7.53
CA MET A 365 1.17 -9.00 8.26
C MET A 365 0.41 -10.20 8.84
N ASP A 366 0.48 -11.34 8.17
CA ASP A 366 -0.15 -12.59 8.62
C ASP A 366 0.57 -13.24 9.80
N GLN A 367 1.86 -12.98 9.98
CA GLN A 367 2.65 -13.43 11.13
C GLN A 367 2.39 -12.57 12.37
N ILE A 368 1.92 -11.32 12.22
CA ILE A 368 1.70 -10.39 13.33
C ILE A 368 0.34 -10.69 13.97
N LYS A 369 0.37 -11.27 15.17
CA LYS A 369 -0.83 -11.55 15.96
C LYS A 369 -1.36 -10.30 16.65
N GLU A 370 -2.67 -10.09 16.58
CA GLU A 370 -3.33 -8.96 17.25
C GLU A 370 -4.14 -9.38 18.48
N ASN A 371 -4.79 -10.53 18.40
CA ASN A 371 -5.43 -11.21 19.53
C ASN A 371 -5.30 -12.73 19.33
N ASN A 372 -5.92 -13.52 20.20
CA ASN A 372 -5.74 -14.97 20.19
C ASN A 372 -6.08 -15.65 18.86
N ASP A 373 -6.94 -15.04 18.03
CA ASP A 373 -7.50 -15.69 16.84
C ASP A 373 -7.21 -14.96 15.53
N THR A 374 -6.77 -13.68 15.56
CA THR A 374 -6.62 -12.87 14.35
C THR A 374 -5.21 -12.28 14.19
N THR A 375 -4.85 -12.01 12.94
CA THR A 375 -3.61 -11.36 12.57
C THR A 375 -3.85 -9.92 12.12
N LEU A 376 -2.77 -9.14 11.99
CA LEU A 376 -2.83 -7.80 11.40
C LEU A 376 -3.49 -7.85 10.01
N LEU A 377 -3.19 -8.89 9.21
CA LEU A 377 -3.78 -9.06 7.89
C LEU A 377 -5.29 -9.32 7.97
N ASP A 378 -5.74 -10.17 8.89
CA ASP A 378 -7.17 -10.49 9.04
C ASP A 378 -8.01 -9.24 9.33
N ASN A 379 -7.44 -8.26 10.05
CA ASN A 379 -8.11 -7.01 10.42
C ASN A 379 -7.82 -5.85 9.44
N THR A 380 -7.17 -6.13 8.32
CA THR A 380 -6.86 -5.15 7.29
C THR A 380 -7.60 -5.48 6.00
N ILE A 381 -7.98 -4.46 5.24
CA ILE A 381 -8.31 -4.54 3.82
C ILE A 381 -7.12 -3.95 3.07
N PHE A 382 -6.36 -4.79 2.36
CA PHE A 382 -5.18 -4.35 1.62
C PHE A 382 -5.36 -4.65 0.14
N THR A 383 -5.50 -3.60 -0.67
CA THR A 383 -5.79 -3.72 -2.10
C THR A 383 -4.56 -3.40 -2.94
N LEU A 384 -4.11 -4.37 -3.75
CA LEU A 384 -3.20 -4.13 -4.86
C LEU A 384 -4.01 -3.80 -6.10
N GLY A 385 -3.60 -2.78 -6.87
CA GLY A 385 -4.25 -2.44 -8.11
C GLY A 385 -3.54 -1.39 -8.94
N ALA A 386 -4.05 -1.18 -10.15
CA ALA A 386 -3.62 -0.13 -11.08
C ALA A 386 -4.83 0.63 -11.64
N GLY A 387 -4.60 1.87 -12.03
CA GLY A 387 -5.64 2.72 -12.63
C GLY A 387 -5.86 2.46 -14.13
N MET A 388 -5.06 1.57 -14.74
CA MET A 388 -5.28 1.10 -16.10
C MET A 388 -5.09 -0.41 -16.20
N GLY A 389 -5.86 -1.04 -17.07
CA GLY A 389 -5.86 -2.49 -17.27
C GLY A 389 -4.74 -3.00 -18.16
N ASP A 390 -4.17 -2.10 -18.98
CA ASP A 390 -3.12 -2.41 -19.94
C ASP A 390 -2.35 -1.15 -20.31
N GLY A 391 -1.05 -1.15 -20.08
CA GLY A 391 -0.19 0.02 -20.31
C GLY A 391 0.07 0.32 -21.79
N THR A 392 -0.09 -0.68 -22.68
CA THR A 392 0.12 -0.50 -24.12
C THR A 392 -1.04 0.26 -24.76
N THR A 393 -2.27 -0.07 -24.38
CA THR A 393 -3.50 0.48 -24.97
C THR A 393 -4.10 1.61 -24.15
N HIS A 394 -3.58 1.87 -22.94
CA HIS A 394 -4.15 2.81 -21.97
C HIS A 394 -5.63 2.52 -21.64
N GLN A 395 -6.04 1.24 -21.66
CA GLN A 395 -7.43 0.91 -21.39
C GLN A 395 -7.79 1.07 -19.92
N TYR A 396 -8.97 1.61 -19.66
CA TYR A 396 -9.55 1.80 -18.34
C TYR A 396 -10.51 0.69 -17.92
N ASN A 397 -10.55 -0.38 -18.71
CA ASN A 397 -11.42 -1.51 -18.49
C ASN A 397 -10.67 -2.66 -17.85
N ASP A 398 -11.41 -3.43 -17.08
CA ASP A 398 -10.92 -4.65 -16.48
C ASP A 398 -9.60 -4.42 -15.73
N LEU A 399 -9.69 -3.56 -14.72
CA LEU A 399 -8.54 -3.14 -13.92
C LEU A 399 -7.97 -4.32 -13.13
N PRO A 400 -6.64 -4.43 -13.01
CA PRO A 400 -6.00 -5.47 -12.21
C PRO A 400 -6.16 -5.16 -10.72
N LEU A 401 -6.89 -6.00 -10.00
CA LEU A 401 -7.19 -5.80 -8.59
C LEU A 401 -7.03 -7.10 -7.80
N VAL A 402 -6.27 -7.04 -6.72
CA VAL A 402 -6.21 -8.10 -5.71
C VAL A 402 -6.56 -7.50 -4.37
N VAL A 403 -7.57 -8.04 -3.71
CA VAL A 403 -7.94 -7.66 -2.34
C VAL A 403 -7.39 -8.71 -1.38
N ALA A 404 -6.69 -8.28 -0.35
CA ALA A 404 -6.12 -9.14 0.67
C ALA A 404 -6.66 -8.79 2.06
N GLY A 405 -6.69 -9.77 2.95
CA GLY A 405 -7.20 -9.64 4.31
C GLY A 405 -8.73 -9.63 4.36
N GLY A 406 -9.27 -9.82 5.54
CA GLY A 406 -10.70 -10.02 5.73
C GLY A 406 -11.48 -8.81 6.24
N GLY A 407 -10.80 -7.68 6.53
CA GLY A 407 -11.45 -6.53 7.17
C GLY A 407 -12.18 -6.89 8.46
N GLY A 408 -11.55 -7.72 9.31
CA GLY A 408 -12.17 -8.24 10.53
C GLY A 408 -13.29 -9.24 10.25
N GLY A 409 -13.16 -10.07 9.22
CA GLY A 409 -14.14 -11.10 8.82
C GLY A 409 -15.34 -10.56 8.03
N LYS A 410 -15.24 -9.34 7.48
CA LYS A 410 -16.31 -8.72 6.69
C LYS A 410 -16.25 -9.05 5.20
N LEU A 411 -15.10 -9.51 4.74
CA LEU A 411 -14.87 -9.88 3.36
C LEU A 411 -14.45 -11.36 3.27
N LYS A 412 -14.99 -12.06 2.26
CA LYS A 412 -14.63 -13.44 1.90
C LYS A 412 -13.41 -13.42 0.99
N MET A 413 -12.37 -14.15 1.38
CA MET A 413 -11.15 -14.30 0.60
C MET A 413 -11.04 -15.69 -0.02
N GLY A 414 -10.07 -15.87 -0.93
CA GLY A 414 -9.76 -17.16 -1.55
C GLY A 414 -10.45 -17.40 -2.89
N ASN A 415 -11.08 -16.40 -3.47
CA ASN A 415 -11.87 -16.52 -4.71
C ASN A 415 -11.34 -15.64 -5.84
N HIS A 416 -11.68 -16.00 -7.07
CA HIS A 416 -11.66 -15.10 -8.20
C HIS A 416 -13.09 -14.60 -8.44
N ILE A 417 -13.30 -13.32 -8.24
CA ILE A 417 -14.59 -12.65 -8.48
C ILE A 417 -14.50 -11.92 -9.80
N HIS A 418 -15.29 -12.39 -10.77
CA HIS A 418 -15.40 -11.73 -12.06
C HIS A 418 -16.69 -10.90 -12.10
N CYS A 419 -16.56 -9.58 -12.13
CA CYS A 419 -17.67 -8.67 -12.20
C CYS A 419 -18.23 -8.58 -13.63
N LYS A 420 -19.52 -8.25 -13.73
CA LYS A 420 -20.12 -7.99 -15.03
C LYS A 420 -19.43 -6.80 -15.69
N ARG A 421 -19.17 -6.91 -16.98
CA ARG A 421 -18.60 -5.84 -17.81
C ARG A 421 -19.28 -4.49 -17.56
N GLY A 422 -18.52 -3.43 -17.34
CA GLY A 422 -19.03 -2.09 -17.05
C GLY A 422 -19.34 -1.86 -15.58
N THR A 423 -18.98 -2.79 -14.69
CA THR A 423 -19.10 -2.56 -13.25
C THR A 423 -18.10 -1.49 -12.81
N PRO A 424 -18.55 -0.36 -12.24
CA PRO A 424 -17.64 0.69 -11.81
C PRO A 424 -16.67 0.24 -10.72
N LEU A 425 -15.41 0.67 -10.79
CA LEU A 425 -14.41 0.47 -9.73
C LEU A 425 -14.92 0.96 -8.37
N ALA A 426 -15.71 2.03 -8.35
CA ALA A 426 -16.32 2.57 -7.15
C ALA A 426 -17.24 1.58 -6.42
N ASN A 427 -17.74 0.52 -7.08
CA ASN A 427 -18.49 -0.53 -6.40
C ASN A 427 -17.61 -1.29 -5.40
N LEU A 428 -16.34 -1.54 -5.73
CA LEU A 428 -15.39 -2.13 -4.80
C LEU A 428 -15.07 -1.17 -3.65
N TRP A 429 -14.88 0.10 -3.95
CA TRP A 429 -14.63 1.13 -2.94
C TRP A 429 -15.79 1.26 -1.95
N LEU A 430 -17.03 1.29 -2.44
CA LEU A 430 -18.21 1.30 -1.59
C LEU A 430 -18.31 0.03 -0.73
N THR A 431 -17.95 -1.13 -1.30
CA THR A 431 -17.91 -2.40 -0.55
C THR A 431 -16.90 -2.34 0.59
N GLN A 432 -15.70 -1.82 0.33
CA GLN A 432 -14.65 -1.67 1.35
C GLN A 432 -15.05 -0.68 2.46
N LEU A 433 -15.65 0.48 2.10
CA LEU A 433 -16.18 1.42 3.09
C LEU A 433 -17.21 0.76 4.01
N ARG A 434 -18.16 0.00 3.43
CA ARG A 434 -19.16 -0.72 4.21
C ARG A 434 -18.55 -1.82 5.09
N ALA A 435 -17.55 -2.54 4.61
CA ALA A 435 -16.81 -3.51 5.40
C ALA A 435 -16.11 -2.89 6.61
N LEU A 436 -15.65 -1.64 6.49
CA LEU A 436 -15.11 -0.84 7.59
C LEU A 436 -16.19 -0.25 8.51
N GLY A 437 -17.46 -0.55 8.28
CA GLY A 437 -18.58 -0.03 9.07
C GLY A 437 -19.01 1.40 8.70
N ILE A 438 -18.46 1.96 7.64
CA ILE A 438 -18.81 3.30 7.16
C ILE A 438 -20.09 3.22 6.32
N LYS A 439 -21.19 3.73 6.87
CA LYS A 439 -22.50 3.71 6.22
C LYS A 439 -22.55 4.74 5.10
N ARG A 440 -22.60 4.28 3.87
CA ARG A 440 -22.83 5.08 2.66
C ARG A 440 -23.71 4.31 1.68
N ASP A 441 -24.62 5.00 1.05
CA ASP A 441 -25.46 4.41 0.01
C ASP A 441 -24.76 4.42 -1.34
N LYS A 442 -23.90 5.42 -1.57
CA LYS A 442 -23.17 5.62 -2.82
C LYS A 442 -21.76 6.15 -2.55
N TYR A 443 -20.81 5.77 -3.42
CA TYR A 443 -19.49 6.40 -3.52
C TYR A 443 -19.19 6.67 -5.00
N ALA A 444 -18.86 7.92 -5.34
CA ALA A 444 -18.56 8.35 -6.70
C ALA A 444 -19.60 7.83 -7.73
N ASP A 445 -19.17 7.15 -8.78
CA ASP A 445 -19.98 6.56 -9.83
C ASP A 445 -20.53 5.16 -9.49
N SER A 446 -20.42 4.71 -8.23
CA SER A 446 -20.90 3.38 -7.85
C SER A 446 -22.39 3.18 -8.16
N THR A 447 -22.69 2.00 -8.71
CA THR A 447 -24.06 1.54 -9.00
C THR A 447 -24.57 0.50 -7.99
N GLY A 448 -23.72 0.10 -7.05
CA GLY A 448 -23.98 -0.90 -6.03
C GLY A 448 -22.71 -1.31 -5.32
N ILE A 449 -22.69 -2.52 -4.79
CA ILE A 449 -21.54 -3.16 -4.12
C ILE A 449 -21.14 -4.43 -4.86
N VAL A 450 -19.97 -4.96 -4.56
CA VAL A 450 -19.52 -6.29 -4.99
C VAL A 450 -19.98 -7.29 -3.94
N SER A 451 -21.20 -7.80 -4.10
CA SER A 451 -21.82 -8.70 -3.10
C SER A 451 -21.08 -10.01 -2.90
N GLU A 452 -20.44 -10.51 -3.94
CA GLU A 452 -19.73 -11.80 -3.96
C GLU A 452 -18.52 -11.84 -3.01
N ILE A 453 -17.93 -10.68 -2.69
CA ILE A 453 -16.81 -10.59 -1.75
C ILE A 453 -17.28 -10.40 -0.29
N GLN A 454 -18.53 -10.08 -0.06
CA GLN A 454 -19.05 -9.91 1.30
C GLN A 454 -19.16 -11.24 2.06
N ALA A 455 -18.83 -11.21 3.38
CA ALA A 455 -18.91 -12.39 4.25
C ALA A 455 -20.31 -12.63 4.80
#